data_f3b3e077a48ddff412dac4b850555a25
#
_entry.id   f3b3e077a48ddff412dac4b850555a25
#
_cell.length_a   1.000
_cell.length_b   1.000
_cell.length_c   1.000
_cell.angle_alpha   90.00
_cell.angle_beta   90.00
_cell.angle_gamma   90.00
#
_symmetry.space_group_name_H-M   'P 1'
#
loop_
_entity.id
_entity.type
_entity.pdbx_description
1 polymer ?
#
loop_
_entity_poly.entity_id
_entity_poly.type
_entity_poly.pdbx_seq_one_letter_code
_entity_poly.pdbx_strand_id
1 'polypeptide(L)'
;MAGRLLVLSNGHGEDLIALRVLQCLHQRHPELEIAVLPLVGEGSAYAPLEQAGALRRIGPRRSLPSGGFSNQSLRGLLADLWAGVLGLSWRQWRLVRRWGRSGDPVLAVGDLLPLLLAWASGAPYGFIGTPKSDYTWASGPGSAGVAALYHRCKGSEWDPWEWGLMARRRCRLVALRDRFTARGLRRHGVAALAPGNPMMDGLQADPLPAALEHQRRLLLLGGSRMPEALGNLRRLLGALEDWDPQAPLLLLAPCGSRPAPAEWEPLLRGLGFAPERIPDGTGAAAAWRRGPVQLLVGSGRFAAWAGWAELGLAAAGTATEQVAGLGIPALSLPGPGPQFK
;
A
#
# COMPACT_ATOMS: atom_id res chain seq x y z
N MET A 1 -33.18 12.58 2.49
CA MET A 1 -31.95 13.00 3.23
C MET A 1 -30.77 12.34 2.55
N ALA A 2 -29.73 13.11 2.22
CA ALA A 2 -28.50 12.54 1.66
C ALA A 2 -27.93 11.52 2.67
N GLY A 3 -27.53 10.35 2.20
CA GLY A 3 -26.88 9.34 3.04
C GLY A 3 -25.54 9.85 3.53
N ARG A 4 -25.06 9.35 4.67
CA ARG A 4 -23.74 9.69 5.22
C ARG A 4 -22.90 8.43 5.40
N LEU A 5 -21.60 8.51 5.14
CA LEU A 5 -20.66 7.41 5.28
C LEU A 5 -19.40 7.88 5.99
N LEU A 6 -18.98 7.16 7.03
CA LEU A 6 -17.65 7.32 7.63
C LEU A 6 -16.71 6.24 7.11
N VAL A 7 -15.53 6.64 6.63
CA VAL A 7 -14.49 5.71 6.18
C VAL A 7 -13.30 5.78 7.12
N LEU A 8 -12.84 4.61 7.58
CA LEU A 8 -11.67 4.44 8.42
C LEU A 8 -10.57 3.77 7.60
N SER A 9 -9.36 4.30 7.60
CA SER A 9 -8.21 3.71 6.91
C SER A 9 -6.97 3.68 7.82
N ASN A 10 -6.08 2.72 7.60
CA ASN A 10 -5.00 2.42 8.54
C ASN A 10 -3.59 2.80 8.03
N GLY A 11 -3.50 3.80 7.16
CA GLY A 11 -2.21 4.33 6.69
C GLY A 11 -2.05 4.35 5.17
N HIS A 12 -0.83 4.61 4.70
CA HIS A 12 -0.56 5.02 3.32
C HIS A 12 -1.12 4.09 2.22
N GLY A 13 -0.95 2.77 2.35
CA GLY A 13 -1.46 1.81 1.37
C GLY A 13 -2.98 1.71 1.41
N GLU A 14 -3.52 1.62 2.60
CA GLU A 14 -4.95 1.52 2.88
C GLU A 14 -5.68 2.83 2.54
N ASP A 15 -5.03 3.98 2.73
CA ASP A 15 -5.57 5.27 2.32
C ASP A 15 -5.75 5.33 0.79
N LEU A 16 -4.80 4.80 0.02
CA LEU A 16 -4.90 4.72 -1.44
C LEU A 16 -6.02 3.76 -1.89
N ILE A 17 -6.15 2.60 -1.24
CA ILE A 17 -7.24 1.65 -1.51
C ILE A 17 -8.59 2.30 -1.23
N ALA A 18 -8.72 2.92 -0.06
CA ALA A 18 -9.94 3.64 0.31
C ALA A 18 -10.23 4.78 -0.67
N LEU A 19 -9.22 5.57 -1.06
CA LEU A 19 -9.35 6.65 -2.03
C LEU A 19 -9.92 6.14 -3.37
N ARG A 20 -9.40 5.05 -3.92
CA ARG A 20 -9.90 4.44 -5.15
C ARG A 20 -11.38 4.06 -5.06
N VAL A 21 -11.75 3.40 -3.97
CA VAL A 21 -13.15 3.03 -3.71
C VAL A 21 -14.02 4.27 -3.60
N LEU A 22 -13.55 5.31 -2.90
CA LEU A 22 -14.30 6.56 -2.71
C LEU A 22 -14.44 7.38 -3.98
N GLN A 23 -13.44 7.37 -4.87
CA GLN A 23 -13.55 7.98 -6.20
C GLN A 23 -14.69 7.37 -7.00
N CYS A 24 -14.74 6.03 -7.08
CA CYS A 24 -15.82 5.33 -7.78
C CYS A 24 -17.19 5.54 -7.09
N LEU A 25 -17.21 5.58 -5.77
CA LEU A 25 -18.43 5.80 -5.00
C LEU A 25 -18.99 7.20 -5.22
N HIS A 26 -18.15 8.23 -5.16
CA HIS A 26 -18.55 9.62 -5.39
C HIS A 26 -19.04 9.85 -6.83
N GLN A 27 -18.42 9.21 -7.82
CA GLN A 27 -18.89 9.28 -9.21
C GLN A 27 -20.29 8.70 -9.39
N ARG A 28 -20.64 7.64 -8.66
CA ARG A 28 -21.95 6.98 -8.75
C ARG A 28 -23.00 7.59 -7.83
N HIS A 29 -22.57 8.17 -6.73
CA HIS A 29 -23.41 8.72 -5.66
C HIS A 29 -22.84 10.08 -5.20
N PRO A 30 -22.91 11.12 -6.03
CA PRO A 30 -22.37 12.44 -5.70
C PRO A 30 -23.13 13.11 -4.53
N GLU A 31 -24.34 12.66 -4.24
CA GLU A 31 -25.17 13.14 -3.13
C GLU A 31 -24.74 12.58 -1.76
N LEU A 32 -23.85 11.58 -1.73
CA LEU A 32 -23.42 10.93 -0.49
C LEU A 32 -22.39 11.80 0.25
N GLU A 33 -22.72 12.16 1.49
CA GLU A 33 -21.77 12.88 2.36
C GLU A 33 -20.71 11.93 2.90
N ILE A 34 -19.47 12.06 2.45
CA ILE A 34 -18.36 11.18 2.82
C ILE A 34 -17.45 11.88 3.83
N ALA A 35 -17.29 11.26 5.00
CA ALA A 35 -16.28 11.65 5.99
C ALA A 35 -15.19 10.58 6.07
N VAL A 36 -13.92 10.98 6.15
CA VAL A 36 -12.77 10.06 6.25
C VAL A 36 -12.00 10.35 7.53
N LEU A 37 -11.70 9.29 8.27
CA LEU A 37 -10.84 9.31 9.46
C LEU A 37 -9.61 8.42 9.21
N PRO A 38 -8.47 8.99 8.77
CA PRO A 38 -7.20 8.27 8.78
C PRO A 38 -6.81 7.95 10.22
N LEU A 39 -6.60 6.66 10.53
CA LEU A 39 -6.25 6.22 11.88
C LEU A 39 -4.76 6.39 12.17
N VAL A 40 -3.95 6.25 11.13
CA VAL A 40 -2.49 6.42 11.16
C VAL A 40 -2.07 7.38 10.06
N GLY A 41 -1.20 8.33 10.39
CA GLY A 41 -0.75 9.34 9.46
C GLY A 41 -1.73 10.50 9.27
N GLU A 42 -1.47 11.31 8.27
CA GLU A 42 -2.23 12.54 7.99
C GLU A 42 -3.33 12.36 6.93
N GLY A 43 -3.37 11.19 6.28
CA GLY A 43 -4.32 10.93 5.19
C GLY A 43 -4.11 11.87 3.99
N SER A 44 -2.86 12.17 3.66
CA SER A 44 -2.53 13.09 2.55
C SER A 44 -3.07 12.62 1.20
N ALA A 45 -3.26 11.31 1.02
CA ALA A 45 -3.86 10.74 -0.19
C ALA A 45 -5.26 11.30 -0.48
N TYR A 46 -6.02 11.69 0.54
CA TYR A 46 -7.38 12.23 0.37
C TYR A 46 -7.42 13.72 0.00
N ALA A 47 -6.30 14.43 0.05
CA ALA A 47 -6.27 15.88 -0.17
C ALA A 47 -6.91 16.33 -1.51
N PRO A 48 -6.71 15.66 -2.65
CA PRO A 48 -7.33 16.07 -3.91
C PRO A 48 -8.87 16.02 -3.88
N LEU A 49 -9.45 14.95 -3.30
CA LEU A 49 -10.91 14.83 -3.18
C LEU A 49 -11.49 15.78 -2.13
N GLU A 50 -10.75 16.07 -1.07
CA GLU A 50 -11.16 17.08 -0.07
C GLU A 50 -11.18 18.47 -0.68
N GLN A 51 -10.16 18.84 -1.47
CA GLN A 51 -10.11 20.11 -2.20
C GLN A 51 -11.24 20.25 -3.24
N ALA A 52 -11.60 19.14 -3.88
CA ALA A 52 -12.74 19.08 -4.79
C ALA A 52 -14.11 19.08 -4.08
N GLY A 53 -14.15 19.08 -2.75
CA GLY A 53 -15.39 19.05 -1.96
C GLY A 53 -16.11 17.71 -1.96
N ALA A 54 -15.51 16.64 -2.50
CA ALA A 54 -16.11 15.31 -2.62
C ALA A 54 -16.12 14.53 -1.30
N LEU A 55 -15.25 14.88 -0.38
CA LEU A 55 -15.17 14.30 0.97
C LEU A 55 -14.61 15.31 1.97
N ARG A 56 -14.72 14.98 3.26
CA ARG A 56 -14.02 15.74 4.32
C ARG A 56 -13.22 14.80 5.22
N ARG A 57 -11.98 15.18 5.53
CA ARG A 57 -11.19 14.48 6.55
C ARG A 57 -11.56 15.00 7.93
N ILE A 58 -11.88 14.09 8.86
CA ILE A 58 -12.30 14.42 10.21
C ILE A 58 -11.35 13.80 11.26
N GLY A 59 -11.39 14.35 12.47
CA GLY A 59 -10.65 13.82 13.62
C GLY A 59 -9.18 14.24 13.69
N PRO A 60 -8.45 13.71 14.69
CA PRO A 60 -7.06 14.06 14.92
C PRO A 60 -6.18 13.46 13.83
N ARG A 61 -5.30 14.29 13.27
CA ARG A 61 -4.30 13.93 12.26
C ARG A 61 -2.93 13.97 12.93
N ARG A 62 -2.29 12.82 13.06
CA ARG A 62 -0.96 12.75 13.65
C ARG A 62 -0.16 11.62 13.04
N SER A 63 1.04 11.94 12.59
CA SER A 63 2.01 10.93 12.20
C SER A 63 2.56 10.26 13.47
N LEU A 64 2.57 8.93 13.50
CA LEU A 64 3.19 8.15 14.56
C LEU A 64 4.64 7.83 14.19
N PRO A 65 5.58 7.80 15.14
CA PRO A 65 6.98 7.49 14.87
C PRO A 65 7.19 6.14 14.19
N SER A 66 6.38 5.12 14.51
CA SER A 66 6.43 3.79 13.89
C SER A 66 5.77 3.72 12.51
N GLY A 67 5.09 4.79 12.06
CA GLY A 67 4.28 4.76 10.84
C GLY A 67 3.12 3.76 10.88
N GLY A 68 2.67 3.35 12.09
CA GLY A 68 1.57 2.39 12.29
C GLY A 68 1.99 0.94 12.47
N PHE A 69 3.29 0.63 12.48
CA PHE A 69 3.83 -0.71 12.72
C PHE A 69 4.35 -0.94 14.15
N SER A 70 3.71 -0.31 15.12
CA SER A 70 4.05 -0.43 16.55
C SER A 70 4.07 -1.89 17.06
N ASN A 71 3.30 -2.78 16.45
CA ASN A 71 3.26 -4.20 16.78
C ASN A 71 4.47 -5.01 16.25
N GLN A 72 5.34 -4.42 15.44
CA GLN A 72 6.47 -5.13 14.84
C GLN A 72 7.80 -4.96 15.60
N SER A 73 7.89 -4.00 16.52
CA SER A 73 9.05 -3.82 17.39
C SER A 73 8.68 -3.21 18.74
N LEU A 74 9.29 -3.70 19.82
CA LEU A 74 9.11 -3.12 21.16
C LEU A 74 9.54 -1.64 21.22
N ARG A 75 10.58 -1.26 20.47
CA ARG A 75 11.03 0.13 20.37
C ARG A 75 10.00 1.02 19.67
N GLY A 76 9.40 0.53 18.57
CA GLY A 76 8.32 1.23 17.88
C GLY A 76 7.09 1.39 18.75
N LEU A 77 6.69 0.35 19.48
CA LEU A 77 5.58 0.39 20.43
C LEU A 77 5.83 1.41 21.55
N LEU A 78 7.01 1.40 22.17
CA LEU A 78 7.36 2.36 23.20
C LEU A 78 7.37 3.80 22.66
N ALA A 79 7.94 4.03 21.48
CA ALA A 79 7.94 5.34 20.84
C ALA A 79 6.52 5.86 20.57
N ASP A 80 5.60 5.00 20.11
CA ASP A 80 4.21 5.37 19.87
C ASP A 80 3.44 5.62 21.16
N LEU A 81 3.71 4.84 22.22
CA LEU A 81 3.14 5.10 23.56
C LEU A 81 3.58 6.46 24.10
N TRP A 82 4.88 6.78 23.99
CA TRP A 82 5.40 8.11 24.36
C TRP A 82 4.82 9.22 23.49
N ALA A 83 4.58 8.97 22.20
CA ALA A 83 3.91 9.90 21.30
C ALA A 83 2.41 10.08 21.59
N GLY A 84 1.86 9.38 22.61
CA GLY A 84 0.47 9.54 23.04
C GLY A 84 -0.54 8.76 22.20
N VAL A 85 -0.16 7.61 21.64
CA VAL A 85 -1.05 6.75 20.84
C VAL A 85 -2.34 6.37 21.59
N LEU A 86 -2.30 6.18 22.89
CA LEU A 86 -3.49 5.87 23.70
C LEU A 86 -4.51 7.01 23.68
N GLY A 87 -4.04 8.25 23.85
CA GLY A 87 -4.90 9.44 23.78
C GLY A 87 -5.46 9.67 22.37
N LEU A 88 -4.65 9.39 21.35
CA LEU A 88 -5.08 9.43 19.94
C LEU A 88 -6.19 8.42 19.68
N SER A 89 -5.96 7.15 20.04
CA SER A 89 -6.92 6.05 19.85
C SER A 89 -8.23 6.30 20.61
N TRP A 90 -8.15 6.86 21.82
CA TRP A 90 -9.33 7.25 22.59
C TRP A 90 -10.17 8.33 21.89
N ARG A 91 -9.51 9.37 21.33
CA ARG A 91 -10.19 10.44 20.58
C ARG A 91 -10.84 9.89 19.32
N GLN A 92 -10.13 9.03 18.57
CA GLN A 92 -10.65 8.35 17.37
C GLN A 92 -11.87 7.49 17.75
N TRP A 93 -11.76 6.66 18.78
CA TRP A 93 -12.86 5.83 19.25
C TRP A 93 -14.09 6.67 19.66
N ARG A 94 -13.90 7.78 20.41
CA ARG A 94 -15.01 8.67 20.77
C ARG A 94 -15.69 9.28 19.55
N LEU A 95 -14.94 9.65 18.52
CA LEU A 95 -15.46 10.20 17.29
C LEU A 95 -16.31 9.15 16.54
N VAL A 96 -15.77 7.94 16.38
CA VAL A 96 -16.46 6.82 15.73
C VAL A 96 -17.73 6.43 16.50
N ARG A 97 -17.67 6.40 17.82
CA ARG A 97 -18.84 6.17 18.68
C ARG A 97 -19.91 7.27 18.54
N ARG A 98 -19.48 8.52 18.42
CA ARG A 98 -20.41 9.64 18.19
C ARG A 98 -21.09 9.52 16.83
N TRP A 99 -20.32 9.18 15.79
CA TRP A 99 -20.85 8.90 14.46
C TRP A 99 -21.87 7.77 14.49
N GLY A 100 -21.56 6.67 15.13
CA GLY A 100 -22.44 5.51 15.20
C GLY A 100 -23.79 5.75 15.91
N ARG A 101 -23.90 6.81 16.74
CA ARG A 101 -25.18 7.18 17.40
C ARG A 101 -26.25 7.69 16.43
N SER A 102 -25.84 8.24 15.29
CA SER A 102 -26.79 8.64 14.22
C SER A 102 -27.27 7.44 13.39
N GLY A 103 -26.68 6.27 13.57
CA GLY A 103 -27.00 5.07 12.77
C GLY A 103 -26.32 5.04 11.39
N ASP A 104 -25.56 6.08 11.06
CA ASP A 104 -24.87 6.18 9.77
C ASP A 104 -23.78 5.10 9.64
N PRO A 105 -23.65 4.46 8.45
CA PRO A 105 -22.74 3.37 8.24
C PRO A 105 -21.27 3.78 8.34
N VAL A 106 -20.42 2.78 8.67
CA VAL A 106 -18.98 2.91 8.75
C VAL A 106 -18.32 1.91 7.81
N LEU A 107 -17.39 2.34 6.97
CA LEU A 107 -16.54 1.47 6.14
C LEU A 107 -15.12 1.46 6.72
N ALA A 108 -14.64 0.28 7.07
CA ALA A 108 -13.27 0.06 7.52
C ALA A 108 -12.41 -0.50 6.38
N VAL A 109 -11.23 0.08 6.16
CA VAL A 109 -10.26 -0.36 5.15
C VAL A 109 -8.92 -0.62 5.82
N GLY A 110 -8.44 -1.85 5.74
CA GLY A 110 -7.16 -2.23 6.34
C GLY A 110 -7.20 -3.55 7.11
N ASP A 111 -6.72 -3.49 8.35
CA ASP A 111 -6.54 -4.63 9.24
C ASP A 111 -7.53 -4.61 10.43
N LEU A 112 -7.10 -5.25 11.53
CA LEU A 112 -7.87 -5.36 12.76
C LEU A 112 -8.29 -4.00 13.37
N LEU A 113 -7.42 -2.97 13.33
CA LEU A 113 -7.70 -1.71 14.01
C LEU A 113 -8.92 -0.97 13.43
N PRO A 114 -9.00 -0.69 12.12
CA PRO A 114 -10.21 -0.10 11.53
C PRO A 114 -11.43 -1.00 11.67
N LEU A 115 -11.28 -2.33 11.57
CA LEU A 115 -12.38 -3.28 11.76
C LEU A 115 -12.95 -3.20 13.19
N LEU A 116 -12.08 -3.18 14.21
CA LEU A 116 -12.47 -3.08 15.61
C LEU A 116 -13.21 -1.76 15.91
N LEU A 117 -12.69 -0.63 15.38
CA LEU A 117 -13.33 0.67 15.56
C LEU A 117 -14.69 0.75 14.84
N ALA A 118 -14.80 0.19 13.63
CA ALA A 118 -16.08 0.12 12.91
C ALA A 118 -17.11 -0.70 13.69
N TRP A 119 -16.72 -1.86 14.21
CA TRP A 119 -17.59 -2.64 15.11
C TRP A 119 -17.96 -1.87 16.37
N ALA A 120 -17.02 -1.19 17.00
CA ALA A 120 -17.22 -0.41 18.21
C ALA A 120 -18.10 0.84 17.99
N SER A 121 -18.31 1.28 16.75
CA SER A 121 -19.22 2.39 16.43
C SER A 121 -20.64 2.15 16.95
N GLY A 122 -21.10 0.90 16.90
CA GLY A 122 -22.47 0.52 17.18
C GLY A 122 -23.39 0.55 15.94
N ALA A 123 -22.97 1.17 14.85
CA ALA A 123 -23.69 1.27 13.59
C ALA A 123 -23.49 0.05 12.66
N PRO A 124 -24.25 -0.08 11.56
CA PRO A 124 -23.89 -0.97 10.46
C PRO A 124 -22.51 -0.63 9.91
N TYR A 125 -21.74 -1.65 9.53
CA TYR A 125 -20.41 -1.43 8.98
C TYR A 125 -20.06 -2.38 7.85
N GLY A 126 -19.12 -1.95 7.01
CA GLY A 126 -18.43 -2.75 6.01
C GLY A 126 -16.95 -2.86 6.32
N PHE A 127 -16.31 -3.89 5.78
CA PHE A 127 -14.89 -4.11 5.92
C PHE A 127 -14.24 -4.47 4.58
N ILE A 128 -13.16 -3.78 4.24
CA ILE A 128 -12.26 -4.11 3.13
C ILE A 128 -10.93 -4.55 3.73
N GLY A 129 -10.68 -5.86 3.71
CA GLY A 129 -9.45 -6.45 4.26
C GLY A 129 -8.31 -6.40 3.25
N THR A 130 -7.21 -5.77 3.62
CA THR A 130 -6.11 -5.47 2.69
C THR A 130 -4.81 -6.24 2.96
N PRO A 131 -4.31 -6.41 4.21
CA PRO A 131 -2.94 -6.87 4.41
C PRO A 131 -2.77 -8.39 4.38
N LYS A 132 -3.84 -9.15 4.66
CA LYS A 132 -3.77 -10.60 4.84
C LYS A 132 -4.30 -11.34 3.62
N SER A 133 -3.54 -12.34 3.16
CA SER A 133 -3.92 -13.24 2.07
C SER A 133 -3.52 -14.66 2.39
N ASP A 134 -4.45 -15.60 2.21
CA ASP A 134 -4.21 -17.02 2.42
C ASP A 134 -3.19 -17.60 1.41
N TYR A 135 -2.92 -16.88 0.30
CA TYR A 135 -1.83 -17.21 -0.62
C TYR A 135 -0.45 -17.11 0.03
N THR A 136 -0.25 -16.14 0.93
CA THR A 136 1.03 -15.98 1.66
C THR A 136 1.37 -17.25 2.44
N TRP A 137 0.36 -17.92 2.99
CA TRP A 137 0.49 -19.13 3.75
C TRP A 137 0.57 -20.39 2.86
N ALA A 138 -0.24 -20.47 1.82
CA ALA A 138 -0.33 -21.62 0.95
C ALA A 138 0.87 -21.81 0.02
N SER A 139 1.54 -20.70 -0.36
CA SER A 139 2.67 -20.70 -1.29
C SER A 139 4.04 -20.53 -0.62
N GLY A 140 4.08 -20.25 0.68
CA GLY A 140 5.34 -20.15 1.42
C GLY A 140 6.03 -21.48 1.63
N PRO A 141 7.37 -21.50 1.79
CA PRO A 141 8.08 -22.69 2.22
C PRO A 141 7.48 -23.14 3.55
N GLY A 142 7.13 -24.42 3.65
CA GLY A 142 6.42 -24.97 4.80
C GLY A 142 7.13 -24.63 6.11
N SER A 143 6.54 -23.78 6.94
CA SER A 143 7.07 -23.53 8.27
C SER A 143 6.82 -24.77 9.13
N ALA A 144 7.84 -25.25 9.80
CA ALA A 144 7.73 -26.26 10.84
C ALA A 144 7.53 -25.58 12.19
N GLY A 145 6.69 -26.17 13.06
CA GLY A 145 6.54 -25.71 14.44
C GLY A 145 5.10 -25.33 14.81
N VAL A 146 4.95 -24.81 16.04
CA VAL A 146 3.65 -24.48 16.65
C VAL A 146 2.88 -23.42 15.82
N ALA A 147 3.58 -22.46 15.23
CA ALA A 147 2.96 -21.46 14.36
C ALA A 147 2.32 -22.10 13.13
N ALA A 148 3.00 -23.07 12.50
CA ALA A 148 2.47 -23.81 11.37
C ALA A 148 1.22 -24.60 11.72
N LEU A 149 1.23 -25.25 12.90
CA LEU A 149 0.07 -25.99 13.41
C LEU A 149 -1.12 -25.04 13.65
N TYR A 150 -0.88 -23.89 14.28
CA TYR A 150 -1.91 -22.89 14.52
C TYR A 150 -2.57 -22.41 13.20
N HIS A 151 -1.75 -22.07 12.20
CA HIS A 151 -2.26 -21.62 10.90
C HIS A 151 -3.04 -22.72 10.16
N ARG A 152 -2.57 -23.98 10.22
CA ARG A 152 -3.30 -25.12 9.65
C ARG A 152 -4.65 -25.34 10.34
N CYS A 153 -4.69 -25.21 11.67
CA CYS A 153 -5.93 -25.37 12.44
C CYS A 153 -6.92 -24.24 12.13
N LYS A 154 -6.48 -23.01 12.02
CA LYS A 154 -7.37 -21.89 11.70
C LYS A 154 -7.78 -21.81 10.21
N GLY A 155 -6.98 -22.37 9.29
CA GLY A 155 -7.30 -22.48 7.86
C GLY A 155 -7.45 -21.14 7.12
N SER A 156 -6.99 -20.03 7.69
CA SER A 156 -6.94 -18.71 7.09
C SER A 156 -5.80 -17.88 7.70
N GLU A 157 -5.31 -16.89 6.99
CA GLU A 157 -4.37 -15.89 7.52
C GLU A 157 -5.04 -14.96 8.54
N TRP A 158 -6.34 -14.77 8.42
CA TRP A 158 -7.14 -14.00 9.37
C TRP A 158 -7.37 -14.79 10.66
N ASP A 159 -7.40 -14.10 11.79
CA ASP A 159 -7.49 -14.72 13.12
C ASP A 159 -8.94 -14.84 13.61
N PRO A 160 -9.23 -15.76 14.58
CA PRO A 160 -10.59 -16.00 15.09
C PRO A 160 -11.32 -14.76 15.58
N TRP A 161 -10.64 -13.84 16.22
CA TRP A 161 -11.22 -12.57 16.68
C TRP A 161 -11.57 -11.63 15.53
N GLU A 162 -10.83 -11.68 14.41
CA GLU A 162 -11.11 -10.88 13.21
C GLU A 162 -12.34 -11.40 12.47
N TRP A 163 -12.37 -12.70 12.13
CA TRP A 163 -13.56 -13.24 11.47
C TRP A 163 -14.79 -13.22 12.37
N GLY A 164 -14.62 -13.32 13.71
CA GLY A 164 -15.69 -13.13 14.68
C GLY A 164 -16.33 -11.73 14.59
N LEU A 165 -15.56 -10.68 14.27
CA LEU A 165 -16.07 -9.35 13.99
C LEU A 165 -16.71 -9.27 12.60
N MET A 166 -16.09 -9.88 11.58
CA MET A 166 -16.62 -9.91 10.21
C MET A 166 -17.95 -10.66 10.08
N ALA A 167 -18.17 -11.70 10.90
CA ALA A 167 -19.39 -12.50 10.90
C ALA A 167 -20.56 -11.87 11.67
N ARG A 168 -20.39 -10.69 12.29
CA ARG A 168 -21.46 -10.04 13.04
C ARG A 168 -22.57 -9.55 12.11
N ARG A 169 -23.83 -9.63 12.57
CA ARG A 169 -25.02 -9.16 11.80
C ARG A 169 -24.93 -7.72 11.33
N ARG A 170 -24.23 -6.86 12.06
CA ARG A 170 -24.00 -5.45 11.69
C ARG A 170 -22.93 -5.27 10.62
N CYS A 171 -22.07 -6.27 10.39
CA CYS A 171 -21.13 -6.29 9.27
C CYS A 171 -21.90 -6.65 8.00
N ARG A 172 -22.14 -5.67 7.14
CA ARG A 172 -22.97 -5.80 5.94
C ARG A 172 -22.17 -6.09 4.67
N LEU A 173 -20.87 -5.88 4.73
CA LEU A 173 -19.94 -6.09 3.62
C LEU A 173 -18.61 -6.57 4.17
N VAL A 174 -18.08 -7.64 3.61
CA VAL A 174 -16.68 -8.03 3.76
C VAL A 174 -16.12 -8.25 2.36
N ALA A 175 -15.17 -7.41 1.95
CA ALA A 175 -14.50 -7.49 0.67
C ALA A 175 -13.01 -7.76 0.87
N LEU A 176 -12.48 -8.72 0.12
CA LEU A 176 -11.09 -9.14 0.17
C LEU A 176 -10.48 -9.09 -1.23
N ARG A 177 -9.18 -8.95 -1.30
CA ARG A 177 -8.46 -8.80 -2.57
C ARG A 177 -8.38 -10.08 -3.40
N ASP A 178 -8.60 -11.26 -2.81
CA ASP A 178 -8.45 -12.52 -3.52
C ASP A 178 -9.52 -13.57 -3.14
N ARG A 179 -9.78 -14.47 -4.10
CA ARG A 179 -10.81 -15.51 -3.99
C ARG A 179 -10.43 -16.62 -3.00
N PHE A 180 -9.14 -16.89 -2.84
CA PHE A 180 -8.68 -17.96 -1.96
C PHE A 180 -8.93 -17.57 -0.50
N THR A 181 -8.56 -16.37 -0.10
CA THR A 181 -8.83 -15.81 1.23
C THR A 181 -10.33 -15.69 1.50
N ALA A 182 -11.10 -15.19 0.53
CA ALA A 182 -12.56 -15.12 0.68
C ALA A 182 -13.19 -16.50 0.90
N ARG A 183 -12.71 -17.54 0.20
CA ARG A 183 -13.16 -18.93 0.40
C ARG A 183 -12.78 -19.45 1.79
N GLY A 184 -11.57 -19.12 2.26
CA GLY A 184 -11.13 -19.45 3.62
C GLY A 184 -12.09 -18.89 4.67
N LEU A 185 -12.38 -17.60 4.60
CA LEU A 185 -13.27 -16.91 5.54
C LEU A 185 -14.73 -17.37 5.48
N ARG A 186 -15.23 -17.77 4.31
CA ARG A 186 -16.60 -18.34 4.18
C ARG A 186 -16.77 -19.61 5.01
N ARG A 187 -15.71 -20.41 5.20
CA ARG A 187 -15.72 -21.60 6.08
C ARG A 187 -15.92 -21.24 7.54
N HIS A 188 -15.62 -20.00 7.92
CA HIS A 188 -15.83 -19.45 9.26
C HIS A 188 -17.13 -18.62 9.37
N GLY A 189 -18.07 -18.79 8.43
CA GLY A 189 -19.36 -18.12 8.46
C GLY A 189 -19.36 -16.64 8.03
N VAL A 190 -18.26 -16.15 7.44
CA VAL A 190 -18.17 -14.79 6.94
C VAL A 190 -18.68 -14.72 5.51
N ALA A 191 -19.65 -13.84 5.20
CA ALA A 191 -20.14 -13.58 3.85
C ALA A 191 -19.13 -12.75 3.04
N ALA A 192 -17.93 -13.33 2.81
CA ALA A 192 -16.83 -12.64 2.18
C ALA A 192 -16.95 -12.60 0.65
N LEU A 193 -16.74 -11.44 0.07
CA LEU A 193 -16.65 -11.18 -1.37
C LEU A 193 -15.17 -11.07 -1.78
N ALA A 194 -14.86 -11.34 -3.03
CA ALA A 194 -13.55 -11.13 -3.62
C ALA A 194 -13.66 -10.31 -4.92
N PRO A 195 -13.91 -9.00 -4.81
CA PRO A 195 -14.08 -8.14 -5.97
C PRO A 195 -12.76 -7.88 -6.73
N GLY A 196 -11.62 -8.20 -6.14
CA GLY A 196 -10.30 -7.89 -6.64
C GLY A 196 -9.55 -6.90 -5.75
N ASN A 197 -8.34 -6.53 -6.20
CA ASN A 197 -7.49 -5.58 -5.48
C ASN A 197 -7.60 -4.18 -6.13
N PRO A 198 -8.21 -3.18 -5.46
CA PRO A 198 -8.34 -1.82 -6.01
C PRO A 198 -7.00 -1.15 -6.33
N MET A 199 -5.89 -1.65 -5.78
CA MET A 199 -4.56 -1.14 -6.13
C MET A 199 -4.15 -1.45 -7.57
N MET A 200 -4.85 -2.39 -8.23
CA MET A 200 -4.64 -2.70 -9.65
C MET A 200 -5.39 -1.75 -10.58
N ASP A 201 -6.35 -0.98 -10.06
CA ASP A 201 -7.13 -0.06 -10.87
C ASP A 201 -6.29 1.16 -11.31
N GLY A 202 -6.47 1.57 -12.56
CA GLY A 202 -5.76 2.73 -13.12
C GLY A 202 -4.25 2.52 -13.33
N LEU A 203 -3.77 1.28 -13.41
CA LEU A 203 -2.42 0.94 -13.81
C LEU A 203 -2.35 0.83 -15.36
N GLN A 204 -2.55 1.95 -16.03
CA GLN A 204 -2.39 2.03 -17.47
C GLN A 204 -0.99 2.53 -17.80
N ALA A 205 -0.26 1.76 -18.61
CA ALA A 205 1.04 2.17 -19.10
C ALA A 205 0.89 3.27 -20.16
N ASP A 206 1.76 4.24 -20.12
CA ASP A 206 1.95 5.14 -21.25
C ASP A 206 2.55 4.34 -22.44
N PRO A 207 2.41 4.79 -23.70
CA PRO A 207 3.12 4.20 -24.81
C PRO A 207 4.64 4.22 -24.56
N LEU A 208 5.32 3.10 -24.86
CA LEU A 208 6.78 3.04 -24.74
C LEU A 208 7.40 3.97 -25.79
N PRO A 209 8.25 4.94 -25.41
CA PRO A 209 8.95 5.77 -26.39
C PRO A 209 9.86 4.93 -27.30
N ALA A 210 9.81 5.15 -28.61
CA ALA A 210 10.57 4.40 -29.60
C ALA A 210 12.09 4.34 -29.31
N ALA A 211 12.64 5.42 -28.74
CA ALA A 211 14.05 5.49 -28.33
C ALA A 211 14.44 4.46 -27.25
N LEU A 212 13.47 3.88 -26.54
CA LEU A 212 13.68 2.92 -25.44
C LEU A 212 13.36 1.46 -25.83
N GLU A 213 12.83 1.22 -27.01
CA GLU A 213 12.37 -0.12 -27.45
C GLU A 213 13.53 -1.15 -27.50
N HIS A 214 14.73 -0.70 -27.86
CA HIS A 214 15.91 -1.57 -27.98
C HIS A 214 16.66 -1.83 -26.69
N GLN A 215 16.19 -1.26 -25.56
CA GLN A 215 16.80 -1.44 -24.26
C GLN A 215 16.07 -2.53 -23.46
N ARG A 216 16.81 -3.31 -22.67
CA ARG A 216 16.22 -4.15 -21.62
C ARG A 216 15.75 -3.26 -20.48
N ARG A 217 14.57 -3.52 -19.91
CA ARG A 217 13.90 -2.60 -18.99
C ARG A 217 13.63 -3.25 -17.64
N LEU A 218 14.29 -2.71 -16.62
CA LEU A 218 14.14 -3.11 -15.22
C LEU A 218 13.45 -2.03 -14.40
N LEU A 219 12.43 -2.41 -13.64
CA LEU A 219 11.77 -1.54 -12.67
C LEU A 219 12.45 -1.66 -11.30
N LEU A 220 12.88 -0.54 -10.70
CA LEU A 220 13.49 -0.48 -9.38
C LEU A 220 12.50 0.07 -8.35
N LEU A 221 12.15 -0.73 -7.35
CA LEU A 221 11.16 -0.41 -6.34
C LEU A 221 11.77 -0.38 -4.94
N GLY A 222 12.36 0.76 -4.56
CA GLY A 222 12.99 0.95 -3.25
C GLY A 222 12.02 1.24 -2.10
N GLY A 223 10.75 1.51 -2.42
CA GLY A 223 9.77 1.97 -1.43
C GLY A 223 9.71 3.50 -1.31
N SER A 224 8.87 4.00 -0.41
CA SER A 224 8.60 5.45 -0.23
C SER A 224 8.93 5.98 1.17
N ARG A 225 9.35 5.12 2.10
CA ARG A 225 9.68 5.52 3.47
C ARG A 225 11.13 5.90 3.59
N MET A 226 11.39 7.08 4.13
CA MET A 226 12.74 7.55 4.39
C MET A 226 13.16 7.23 5.84
N PRO A 227 14.42 6.87 6.10
CA PRO A 227 15.56 6.76 5.16
C PRO A 227 15.66 5.41 4.42
N GLU A 228 14.80 4.44 4.72
CA GLU A 228 14.87 3.06 4.23
C GLU A 228 14.84 2.99 2.70
N ALA A 229 14.06 3.85 2.03
CA ALA A 229 13.94 3.87 0.58
C ALA A 229 15.29 4.08 -0.11
N LEU A 230 16.12 5.02 0.35
CA LEU A 230 17.47 5.25 -0.20
C LEU A 230 18.41 4.09 0.11
N GLY A 231 18.31 3.51 1.31
CA GLY A 231 19.07 2.31 1.67
C GLY A 231 18.72 1.11 0.78
N ASN A 232 17.44 0.91 0.51
CA ASN A 232 16.96 -0.13 -0.40
C ASN A 232 17.43 0.11 -1.83
N LEU A 233 17.32 1.34 -2.33
CA LEU A 233 17.81 1.69 -3.67
C LEU A 233 19.30 1.46 -3.84
N ARG A 234 20.12 1.83 -2.83
CA ARG A 234 21.54 1.51 -2.83
C ARG A 234 21.80 0.02 -2.97
N ARG A 235 21.03 -0.82 -2.28
CA ARG A 235 21.16 -2.28 -2.34
C ARG A 235 20.71 -2.85 -3.68
N LEU A 236 19.58 -2.36 -4.22
CA LEU A 236 19.09 -2.77 -5.54
C LEU A 236 20.11 -2.41 -6.63
N LEU A 237 20.69 -1.21 -6.59
CA LEU A 237 21.72 -0.77 -7.53
C LEU A 237 23.06 -1.50 -7.31
N GLY A 238 23.41 -1.77 -6.05
CA GLY A 238 24.61 -2.57 -5.72
C GLY A 238 24.52 -4.01 -6.22
N ALA A 239 23.33 -4.61 -6.21
CA ALA A 239 23.12 -5.95 -6.78
C ALA A 239 23.30 -6.00 -8.32
N LEU A 240 23.34 -4.84 -8.98
CA LEU A 240 23.59 -4.70 -10.42
C LEU A 240 25.00 -4.17 -10.71
N GLU A 241 25.85 -4.00 -9.69
CA GLU A 241 27.17 -3.36 -9.86
C GLU A 241 28.11 -4.21 -10.71
N ASP A 242 28.13 -5.52 -10.43
CA ASP A 242 28.99 -6.49 -11.13
C ASP A 242 28.31 -7.06 -12.39
N TRP A 243 27.10 -6.62 -12.69
CA TRP A 243 26.40 -7.10 -13.89
C TRP A 243 26.81 -6.29 -15.11
N ASP A 244 27.45 -6.96 -16.06
CA ASP A 244 27.77 -6.42 -17.38
C ASP A 244 26.66 -6.81 -18.37
N PRO A 245 25.70 -5.94 -18.66
CA PRO A 245 24.59 -6.25 -19.55
C PRO A 245 25.12 -6.39 -20.99
N GLN A 246 24.77 -7.50 -21.64
CA GLN A 246 25.09 -7.76 -23.06
C GLN A 246 24.36 -6.82 -24.02
N ALA A 247 23.35 -6.09 -23.53
CA ALA A 247 22.57 -5.10 -24.25
C ALA A 247 22.35 -3.85 -23.39
N PRO A 248 22.07 -2.69 -24.00
CA PRO A 248 21.71 -1.49 -23.24
C PRO A 248 20.60 -1.74 -22.25
N LEU A 249 20.83 -1.31 -21.00
CA LEU A 249 19.90 -1.52 -19.89
C LEU A 249 19.28 -0.19 -19.43
N LEU A 250 17.96 -0.19 -19.34
CA LEU A 250 17.19 0.91 -18.78
C LEU A 250 16.66 0.53 -17.39
N LEU A 251 17.05 1.29 -16.39
CA LEU A 251 16.53 1.21 -15.04
C LEU A 251 15.44 2.26 -14.87
N LEU A 252 14.24 1.82 -14.54
CA LEU A 252 13.06 2.68 -14.30
C LEU A 252 12.84 2.76 -12.79
N ALA A 253 13.05 3.91 -12.22
CA ALA A 253 12.94 4.14 -10.79
C ALA A 253 11.80 5.11 -10.45
N PRO A 254 10.53 4.65 -10.48
CA PRO A 254 9.42 5.45 -10.06
C PRO A 254 9.47 5.66 -8.56
N CYS A 255 9.28 6.89 -8.12
CA CYS A 255 9.16 7.25 -6.70
C CYS A 255 7.79 7.87 -6.41
N GLY A 256 7.40 7.84 -5.13
CA GLY A 256 6.26 8.60 -4.63
C GLY A 256 6.64 10.06 -4.38
N SER A 257 6.14 10.63 -3.30
CA SER A 257 6.55 11.96 -2.86
C SER A 257 8.00 11.98 -2.34
N ARG A 258 8.51 10.84 -1.88
CA ARG A 258 9.88 10.65 -1.39
C ARG A 258 10.42 9.26 -1.76
N PRO A 259 11.75 9.10 -1.99
CA PRO A 259 12.72 10.19 -2.09
C PRO A 259 12.45 11.09 -3.30
N ALA A 260 12.61 12.40 -3.13
CA ALA A 260 12.51 13.33 -4.25
C ALA A 260 13.71 13.15 -5.22
N PRO A 261 13.57 13.48 -6.51
CA PRO A 261 14.64 13.27 -7.50
C PRO A 261 16.00 13.82 -7.08
N ALA A 262 16.05 14.96 -6.41
CA ALA A 262 17.28 15.58 -5.89
C ALA A 262 17.93 14.77 -4.75
N GLU A 263 17.16 13.98 -3.99
CA GLU A 263 17.68 13.14 -2.92
C GLU A 263 18.42 11.90 -3.45
N TRP A 264 18.26 11.58 -4.74
CA TRP A 264 18.98 10.49 -5.41
C TRP A 264 20.39 10.88 -5.84
N GLU A 265 20.65 12.15 -6.09
CA GLU A 265 21.90 12.62 -6.68
C GLU A 265 23.16 12.17 -5.91
N PRO A 266 23.25 12.35 -4.57
CA PRO A 266 24.44 11.91 -3.83
C PRO A 266 24.66 10.40 -3.92
N LEU A 267 23.57 9.61 -3.90
CA LEU A 267 23.62 8.17 -4.04
C LEU A 267 24.14 7.76 -5.43
N LEU A 268 23.56 8.34 -6.48
CA LEU A 268 23.87 7.98 -7.87
C LEU A 268 25.30 8.39 -8.25
N ARG A 269 25.73 9.59 -7.85
CA ARG A 269 27.13 10.02 -8.04
C ARG A 269 28.12 9.08 -7.31
N GLY A 270 27.79 8.69 -6.08
CA GLY A 270 28.60 7.74 -5.31
C GLY A 270 28.70 6.34 -5.94
N LEU A 271 27.75 5.97 -6.80
CA LEU A 271 27.73 4.72 -7.57
C LEU A 271 28.25 4.89 -9.02
N GLY A 272 28.88 6.03 -9.33
CA GLY A 272 29.49 6.28 -10.63
C GLY A 272 28.55 6.67 -11.75
N PHE A 273 27.28 7.04 -11.43
CA PHE A 273 26.36 7.56 -12.42
C PHE A 273 26.60 9.06 -12.66
N ALA A 274 26.56 9.47 -13.92
CA ALA A 274 26.61 10.87 -14.34
C ALA A 274 25.22 11.32 -14.83
N PRO A 275 24.83 12.60 -14.62
CA PRO A 275 23.61 13.14 -15.17
C PRO A 275 23.58 13.03 -16.70
N GLU A 276 22.42 12.75 -17.26
CA GLU A 276 22.17 12.65 -18.69
C GLU A 276 20.93 13.45 -19.10
N ARG A 277 20.83 13.75 -20.41
CA ARG A 277 19.62 14.34 -20.98
C ARG A 277 18.44 13.37 -20.82
N ILE A 278 17.32 13.89 -20.33
CA ILE A 278 16.08 13.12 -20.21
C ILE A 278 15.55 12.81 -21.62
N PRO A 279 15.30 11.52 -21.93
CA PRO A 279 14.69 11.14 -23.20
C PRO A 279 13.26 11.68 -23.30
N ASP A 280 12.89 12.16 -24.48
CA ASP A 280 11.57 12.73 -24.73
C ASP A 280 10.47 11.66 -24.56
N GLY A 281 9.29 12.07 -24.11
CA GLY A 281 8.13 11.20 -23.92
C GLY A 281 8.18 10.31 -22.68
N THR A 282 9.27 10.31 -21.89
CA THR A 282 9.37 9.46 -20.67
C THR A 282 8.66 10.02 -19.46
N GLY A 283 8.52 11.35 -19.40
CA GLY A 283 8.03 12.05 -18.21
C GLY A 283 8.93 11.87 -16.97
N ALA A 284 10.19 11.50 -17.17
CA ALA A 284 11.17 11.43 -16.10
C ALA A 284 11.47 12.82 -15.55
N ALA A 285 11.83 12.90 -14.27
CA ALA A 285 12.29 14.11 -13.62
C ALA A 285 13.82 14.25 -13.68
N ALA A 286 14.54 13.13 -13.81
CA ALA A 286 15.99 13.07 -13.97
C ALA A 286 16.39 11.81 -14.74
N ALA A 287 17.51 11.91 -15.47
CA ALA A 287 18.14 10.80 -16.15
C ALA A 287 19.63 10.73 -15.79
N TRP A 288 20.15 9.53 -15.67
CA TRP A 288 21.52 9.23 -15.25
C TRP A 288 22.09 8.10 -16.09
N ARG A 289 23.40 8.08 -16.30
CA ARG A 289 24.09 7.02 -17.06
C ARG A 289 25.36 6.54 -16.36
N ARG A 290 25.58 5.23 -16.45
CA ARG A 290 26.84 4.57 -16.08
C ARG A 290 27.12 3.50 -17.14
N GLY A 291 28.06 3.75 -18.04
CA GLY A 291 28.34 2.86 -19.18
C GLY A 291 27.08 2.56 -20.00
N PRO A 292 26.74 1.27 -20.24
CA PRO A 292 25.55 0.88 -20.99
C PRO A 292 24.25 1.02 -20.21
N VAL A 293 24.31 1.36 -18.92
CA VAL A 293 23.14 1.45 -18.03
C VAL A 293 22.63 2.89 -17.97
N GLN A 294 21.39 3.09 -18.39
CA GLN A 294 20.64 4.32 -18.22
C GLN A 294 19.66 4.17 -17.04
N LEU A 295 19.50 5.19 -16.23
CA LEU A 295 18.54 5.21 -15.11
C LEU A 295 17.65 6.44 -15.21
N LEU A 296 16.34 6.22 -15.19
CA LEU A 296 15.32 7.28 -15.16
C LEU A 296 14.68 7.32 -13.76
N VAL A 297 14.59 8.52 -13.20
CA VAL A 297 13.89 8.78 -11.95
C VAL A 297 12.65 9.60 -12.23
N GLY A 298 11.48 9.20 -11.69
CA GLY A 298 10.24 9.95 -11.91
C GLY A 298 9.23 9.81 -10.80
N SER A 299 8.74 10.94 -10.30
CA SER A 299 7.68 10.98 -9.29
C SER A 299 6.32 10.65 -9.91
N GLY A 300 5.54 9.75 -9.26
CA GLY A 300 4.21 9.37 -9.71
C GLY A 300 4.18 8.58 -11.04
N ARG A 301 5.32 8.08 -11.51
CA ARG A 301 5.44 7.39 -12.80
C ARG A 301 5.25 5.87 -12.73
N PHE A 302 4.89 5.34 -11.58
CA PHE A 302 4.77 3.89 -11.42
C PHE A 302 3.80 3.26 -12.44
N ALA A 303 2.58 3.79 -12.58
CA ALA A 303 1.58 3.25 -13.51
C ALA A 303 2.06 3.30 -14.97
N ALA A 304 2.64 4.44 -15.38
CA ALA A 304 3.14 4.64 -16.73
C ALA A 304 4.30 3.70 -17.07
N TRP A 305 5.26 3.54 -16.15
CA TRP A 305 6.50 2.81 -16.38
C TRP A 305 6.42 1.31 -16.07
N ALA A 306 5.51 0.90 -15.20
CA ALA A 306 5.37 -0.52 -14.85
C ALA A 306 5.09 -1.38 -16.09
N GLY A 307 4.23 -0.91 -16.99
CA GLY A 307 3.94 -1.64 -18.24
C GLY A 307 5.09 -1.68 -19.25
N TRP A 308 6.13 -0.87 -19.08
CA TRP A 308 7.33 -0.93 -19.91
C TRP A 308 8.33 -2.00 -19.43
N ALA A 309 8.28 -2.35 -18.15
CA ALA A 309 9.27 -3.21 -17.53
C ALA A 309 9.09 -4.68 -17.92
N GLU A 310 10.22 -5.35 -18.09
CA GLU A 310 10.31 -6.80 -18.32
C GLU A 310 10.50 -7.56 -17.03
N LEU A 311 11.07 -6.89 -16.00
CA LEU A 311 11.37 -7.45 -14.70
C LEU A 311 11.32 -6.34 -13.64
N GLY A 312 10.87 -6.64 -12.43
CA GLY A 312 10.94 -5.77 -11.26
C GLY A 312 12.01 -6.23 -10.27
N LEU A 313 12.87 -5.32 -9.81
CA LEU A 313 13.69 -5.49 -8.61
C LEU A 313 13.07 -4.69 -7.48
N ALA A 314 12.64 -5.36 -6.42
CA ALA A 314 11.79 -4.76 -5.42
C ALA A 314 12.31 -4.93 -4.00
N ALA A 315 12.22 -3.86 -3.24
CA ALA A 315 12.31 -3.84 -1.78
C ALA A 315 11.07 -3.16 -1.18
N ALA A 316 9.93 -3.18 -1.90
CA ALA A 316 8.69 -2.49 -1.53
C ALA A 316 7.50 -3.44 -1.61
N GLY A 317 6.62 -3.42 -0.60
CA GLY A 317 5.48 -4.33 -0.48
C GLY A 317 4.40 -4.10 -1.56
N THR A 318 3.64 -3.01 -1.46
CA THR A 318 2.48 -2.72 -2.34
C THR A 318 2.85 -2.64 -3.82
N ALA A 319 3.94 -1.95 -4.14
CA ALA A 319 4.38 -1.83 -5.53
C ALA A 319 4.81 -3.18 -6.14
N THR A 320 5.39 -4.08 -5.33
CA THR A 320 5.74 -5.44 -5.77
C THR A 320 4.49 -6.25 -6.11
N GLU A 321 3.44 -6.15 -5.29
CA GLU A 321 2.15 -6.79 -5.58
C GLU A 321 1.54 -6.28 -6.89
N GLN A 322 1.62 -4.97 -7.14
CA GLN A 322 1.13 -4.37 -8.38
C GLN A 322 1.88 -4.87 -9.60
N VAL A 323 3.22 -4.96 -9.52
CA VAL A 323 4.06 -5.49 -10.62
C VAL A 323 3.71 -6.96 -10.90
N ALA A 324 3.60 -7.78 -9.84
CA ALA A 324 3.19 -9.17 -9.98
C ALA A 324 1.76 -9.29 -10.57
N GLY A 325 0.84 -8.41 -10.15
CA GLY A 325 -0.52 -8.36 -10.68
C GLY A 325 -0.61 -7.95 -12.15
N LEU A 326 0.38 -7.21 -12.66
CA LEU A 326 0.55 -6.90 -14.09
C LEU A 326 1.17 -8.07 -14.89
N GLY A 327 1.51 -9.18 -14.24
CA GLY A 327 2.18 -10.32 -14.88
C GLY A 327 3.67 -10.12 -15.11
N ILE A 328 4.27 -9.12 -14.50
CA ILE A 328 5.71 -8.83 -14.61
C ILE A 328 6.45 -9.60 -13.51
N PRO A 329 7.45 -10.43 -13.83
CA PRO A 329 8.27 -11.09 -12.83
C PRO A 329 8.91 -10.09 -11.89
N ALA A 330 8.93 -10.39 -10.59
CA ALA A 330 9.55 -9.53 -9.59
C ALA A 330 10.50 -10.32 -8.70
N LEU A 331 11.74 -9.82 -8.56
CA LEU A 331 12.71 -10.32 -7.61
C LEU A 331 12.76 -9.39 -6.40
N SER A 332 12.62 -9.96 -5.21
CA SER A 332 12.77 -9.23 -3.96
C SER A 332 14.11 -9.53 -3.32
N LEU A 333 14.86 -8.47 -2.99
CA LEU A 333 16.09 -8.59 -2.20
C LEU A 333 15.72 -8.47 -0.72
N PRO A 334 16.16 -9.41 0.15
CA PRO A 334 15.94 -9.31 1.58
C PRO A 334 16.58 -8.04 2.14
N GLY A 335 15.94 -7.38 3.10
CA GLY A 335 16.36 -6.08 3.63
C GLY A 335 15.91 -5.78 5.05
N PRO A 336 16.53 -4.76 5.67
CA PRO A 336 15.99 -4.21 6.88
C PRO A 336 14.65 -3.53 6.57
N GLY A 337 13.59 -3.98 7.20
CA GLY A 337 12.26 -3.39 7.05
C GLY A 337 11.15 -4.35 7.46
N PRO A 338 9.99 -3.80 7.80
CA PRO A 338 8.86 -4.61 8.27
C PRO A 338 8.29 -5.57 7.20
N GLN A 339 8.73 -5.43 5.96
CA GLN A 339 8.25 -6.19 4.80
C GLN A 339 9.02 -7.51 4.59
N PHE A 340 10.12 -7.74 5.32
CA PHE A 340 11.00 -8.89 5.17
C PHE A 340 11.07 -9.69 6.49
N LYS A 341 9.93 -10.16 6.96
CA LYS A 341 9.87 -11.08 8.09
C LYS A 341 9.62 -12.50 7.63
#